data_3d02324969625409dd684b3cc05a84b7
#
_entry.id   3d02324969625409dd684b3cc05a84b7
#
_cell.length_a   1.000
_cell.length_b   1.000
_cell.length_c   1.000
_cell.angle_alpha   90.00
_cell.angle_beta   90.00
_cell.angle_gamma   90.00
#
_symmetry.space_group_name_H-M   'P 1'
#
loop_
_entity.id
_entity.type
_entity.pdbx_description
1 polymer ?
#
loop_
_entity_poly.entity_id
_entity_poly.type
_entity_poly.pdbx_seq_one_letter_code
_entity_poly.pdbx_strand_id
1 'polypeptide(L)'
;MRVFALAALTAAALLSGQALAQGKAQGIAAQVCAACHASDGNSIAPANPKIAGQFVEYLDKQLRDFKAQGGKKAARESAIMAGMVANLSDADVKGLASYYASQKLKPAAAVDKDLAALGQKVWRGGNAASGVPACAGCHGPAGAGLPGQYPRLAGQYGEYIAAQLKAFKEGGRANDANGAMRGVAARLTEREIRAVSEYAAGLR
;
A
#
# COMPACT_ATOMS: atom_id res chain seq x y z
N MET A 1 -47.07 -12.88 7.14
CA MET A 1 -46.75 -11.60 6.52
C MET A 1 -45.86 -10.65 7.37
N ARG A 2 -45.81 -10.76 8.72
CA ARG A 2 -45.04 -9.84 9.59
C ARG A 2 -43.52 -10.09 9.58
N VAL A 3 -43.02 -11.29 9.27
CA VAL A 3 -41.61 -11.66 9.31
C VAL A 3 -40.83 -11.08 8.13
N PHE A 4 -41.45 -10.96 6.94
CA PHE A 4 -40.82 -10.38 5.76
C PHE A 4 -40.64 -8.86 5.84
N ALA A 5 -41.46 -8.15 6.58
CA ALA A 5 -41.34 -6.70 6.72
C ALA A 5 -40.17 -6.29 7.64
N LEU A 6 -39.87 -7.08 8.68
CA LEU A 6 -38.72 -6.82 9.57
C LEU A 6 -37.38 -7.05 8.83
N ALA A 7 -37.28 -8.09 7.99
CA ALA A 7 -36.07 -8.38 7.21
C ALA A 7 -35.76 -7.27 6.20
N ALA A 8 -36.79 -6.69 5.58
CA ALA A 8 -36.60 -5.60 4.61
C ALA A 8 -36.14 -4.30 5.26
N LEU A 9 -36.63 -3.99 6.46
CA LEU A 9 -36.24 -2.79 7.21
C LEU A 9 -34.79 -2.86 7.72
N THR A 10 -34.32 -4.04 8.13
CA THR A 10 -32.95 -4.24 8.58
C THR A 10 -31.97 -4.16 7.42
N ALA A 11 -32.31 -4.69 6.24
CA ALA A 11 -31.47 -4.60 5.04
C ALA A 11 -31.35 -3.15 4.54
N ALA A 12 -32.43 -2.38 4.56
CA ALA A 12 -32.40 -0.97 4.16
C ALA A 12 -31.55 -0.10 5.10
N ALA A 13 -31.58 -0.36 6.40
CA ALA A 13 -30.77 0.37 7.40
C ALA A 13 -29.28 0.07 7.25
N LEU A 14 -28.90 -1.17 6.92
CA LEU A 14 -27.50 -1.56 6.67
C LEU A 14 -26.93 -0.90 5.40
N LEU A 15 -27.72 -0.85 4.34
CA LEU A 15 -27.33 -0.20 3.08
C LEU A 15 -27.14 1.32 3.25
N SER A 16 -28.01 1.97 4.04
CA SER A 16 -27.92 3.41 4.32
C SER A 16 -26.67 3.76 5.13
N GLY A 17 -26.28 2.93 6.10
CA GLY A 17 -25.08 3.12 6.91
C GLY A 17 -23.78 3.00 6.08
N GLN A 18 -23.74 2.09 5.15
CA GLN A 18 -22.58 1.91 4.26
C GLN A 18 -22.43 3.09 3.29
N ALA A 19 -23.52 3.59 2.73
CA ALA A 19 -23.49 4.73 1.82
C ALA A 19 -23.02 6.01 2.51
N LEU A 20 -23.43 6.25 3.75
CA LEU A 20 -22.98 7.40 4.54
C LEU A 20 -21.50 7.31 4.91
N ALA A 21 -21.02 6.13 5.30
CA ALA A 21 -19.59 5.90 5.61
C ALA A 21 -18.71 6.10 4.38
N GLN A 22 -19.15 5.65 3.22
CA GLN A 22 -18.43 5.80 1.95
C GLN A 22 -18.40 7.26 1.50
N GLY A 23 -19.49 8.01 1.65
CA GLY A 23 -19.56 9.45 1.36
C GLY A 23 -18.60 10.25 2.24
N LYS A 24 -18.54 9.93 3.55
CA LYS A 24 -17.57 10.56 4.47
C LYS A 24 -16.13 10.29 4.07
N ALA A 25 -15.78 9.03 3.77
CA ALA A 25 -14.44 8.65 3.35
C ALA A 25 -14.02 9.37 2.06
N GLN A 26 -14.91 9.48 1.08
CA GLN A 26 -14.69 10.25 -0.15
C GLN A 26 -14.45 11.74 0.14
N GLY A 27 -15.19 12.32 1.07
CA GLY A 27 -14.98 13.71 1.50
C GLY A 27 -13.60 13.94 2.11
N ILE A 28 -13.16 13.05 3.02
CA ILE A 28 -11.81 13.12 3.61
C ILE A 28 -10.74 12.91 2.53
N ALA A 29 -10.93 11.95 1.64
CA ALA A 29 -10.02 11.68 0.53
C ALA A 29 -9.82 12.93 -0.34
N ALA A 30 -10.90 13.62 -0.69
CA ALA A 30 -10.86 14.81 -1.52
C ALA A 30 -10.24 16.04 -0.83
N GLN A 31 -10.48 16.23 0.46
CA GLN A 31 -10.08 17.44 1.18
C GLN A 31 -8.69 17.33 1.84
N VAL A 32 -8.30 16.12 2.26
CA VAL A 32 -7.07 15.90 3.03
C VAL A 32 -6.03 15.14 2.21
N CYS A 33 -6.40 14.03 1.61
CA CYS A 33 -5.43 13.10 1.00
C CYS A 33 -5.08 13.48 -0.44
N ALA A 34 -6.00 14.16 -1.15
CA ALA A 34 -5.90 14.41 -2.58
C ALA A 34 -4.70 15.28 -2.98
N ALA A 35 -4.25 16.17 -2.10
CA ALA A 35 -3.09 17.03 -2.36
C ALA A 35 -1.81 16.24 -2.74
N CYS A 36 -1.65 15.03 -2.15
CA CYS A 36 -0.49 14.18 -2.39
C CYS A 36 -0.82 12.92 -3.18
N HIS A 37 -1.99 12.31 -2.92
CA HIS A 37 -2.36 11.01 -3.49
C HIS A 37 -3.40 11.09 -4.62
N ALA A 38 -3.88 12.28 -4.98
CA ALA A 38 -5.08 12.52 -5.77
C ALA A 38 -6.36 11.95 -5.09
N SER A 39 -7.54 12.42 -5.48
CA SER A 39 -8.80 11.99 -4.87
C SER A 39 -9.07 10.50 -5.12
N ASP A 40 -8.65 9.97 -6.26
CA ASP A 40 -8.79 8.57 -6.67
C ASP A 40 -7.59 7.68 -6.24
N GLY A 41 -6.63 8.21 -5.50
CA GLY A 41 -5.45 7.47 -5.07
C GLY A 41 -4.40 7.23 -6.15
N ASN A 42 -4.53 7.87 -7.32
CA ASN A 42 -3.57 7.81 -8.41
C ASN A 42 -2.66 9.04 -8.42
N SER A 43 -1.82 9.16 -7.42
CA SER A 43 -0.80 10.21 -7.33
C SER A 43 -0.08 10.44 -8.66
N ILE A 44 0.25 11.69 -8.96
CA ILE A 44 1.06 12.08 -10.12
C ILE A 44 2.53 12.33 -9.78
N ALA A 45 2.89 12.34 -8.49
CA ALA A 45 4.25 12.58 -8.02
C ALA A 45 4.86 11.27 -7.48
N PRO A 46 6.02 10.82 -8.00
CA PRO A 46 6.65 9.56 -7.57
C PRO A 46 7.02 9.48 -6.09
N ALA A 47 7.24 10.62 -5.43
CA ALA A 47 7.48 10.68 -4.00
C ALA A 47 6.25 10.25 -3.18
N ASN A 48 5.05 10.39 -3.73
CA ASN A 48 3.79 10.01 -3.11
C ASN A 48 3.28 8.71 -3.74
N PRO A 49 3.03 7.64 -2.97
CA PRO A 49 2.62 6.37 -3.56
C PRO A 49 1.23 6.43 -4.20
N LYS A 50 1.04 5.65 -5.25
CA LYS A 50 -0.29 5.25 -5.69
C LYS A 50 -0.90 4.33 -4.67
N ILE A 51 -2.11 4.65 -4.22
CA ILE A 51 -2.87 3.89 -3.21
C ILE A 51 -4.18 3.31 -3.76
N ALA A 52 -4.54 3.68 -5.00
CA ALA A 52 -5.67 3.11 -5.72
C ALA A 52 -5.49 1.60 -5.95
N GLY A 53 -6.53 0.82 -5.70
CA GLY A 53 -6.56 -0.63 -5.93
C GLY A 53 -5.60 -1.44 -5.06
N GLN A 54 -5.10 -0.85 -3.98
CA GLN A 54 -4.34 -1.58 -2.96
C GLN A 54 -5.30 -2.31 -2.02
N PHE A 55 -4.87 -3.38 -1.36
CA PHE A 55 -5.71 -4.16 -0.46
C PHE A 55 -6.18 -3.35 0.76
N VAL A 56 -7.43 -3.56 1.14
CA VAL A 56 -8.07 -2.89 2.29
C VAL A 56 -7.24 -3.08 3.56
N GLU A 57 -6.83 -4.32 3.83
CA GLU A 57 -6.08 -4.71 5.03
C GLU A 57 -4.72 -4.01 5.09
N TYR A 58 -4.06 -3.89 3.93
CA TYR A 58 -2.78 -3.19 3.86
C TYR A 58 -2.96 -1.68 4.09
N LEU A 59 -3.96 -1.05 3.47
CA LEU A 59 -4.24 0.37 3.65
C LEU A 59 -4.64 0.68 5.10
N ASP A 60 -5.53 -0.11 5.70
CA ASP A 60 -5.94 0.03 7.11
C ASP A 60 -4.72 -0.06 8.03
N LYS A 61 -3.90 -1.11 7.84
CA LYS A 61 -2.66 -1.28 8.60
C LYS A 61 -1.72 -0.08 8.46
N GLN A 62 -1.46 0.40 7.24
CA GLN A 62 -0.54 1.51 7.04
C GLN A 62 -1.05 2.82 7.67
N LEU A 63 -2.34 3.13 7.55
CA LEU A 63 -2.93 4.31 8.18
C LEU A 63 -2.79 4.25 9.71
N ARG A 64 -3.02 3.09 10.31
CA ARG A 64 -2.83 2.88 11.76
C ARG A 64 -1.37 2.95 12.17
N ASP A 65 -0.47 2.37 11.39
CA ASP A 65 0.96 2.34 11.68
C ASP A 65 1.59 3.74 11.68
N PHE A 66 1.06 4.67 10.88
CA PHE A 66 1.48 6.08 10.90
C PHE A 66 0.98 6.86 12.13
N LYS A 67 -0.02 6.34 12.84
CA LYS A 67 -0.63 7.01 13.98
C LYS A 67 0.05 6.59 15.28
N ALA A 68 0.55 7.56 16.04
CA ALA A 68 0.97 7.32 17.41
C ALA A 68 -0.24 7.00 18.28
N GLN A 69 -0.19 5.96 19.09
CA GLN A 69 -1.32 5.49 19.91
C GLN A 69 -0.86 5.08 21.31
N GLY A 70 -1.64 5.46 22.33
CA GLY A 70 -1.41 5.02 23.70
C GLY A 70 -0.03 5.39 24.25
N GLY A 71 0.49 6.58 23.90
CA GLY A 71 1.83 7.02 24.31
C GLY A 71 3.00 6.33 23.60
N LYS A 72 2.73 5.43 22.65
CA LYS A 72 3.76 4.75 21.85
C LYS A 72 4.00 5.52 20.55
N LYS A 73 5.26 5.49 20.08
CA LYS A 73 5.61 6.01 18.76
C LYS A 73 4.87 5.28 17.65
N ALA A 74 4.64 5.95 16.52
CA ALA A 74 4.11 5.34 15.32
C ALA A 74 4.98 4.14 14.89
N ALA A 75 4.35 3.02 14.53
CA ALA A 75 5.07 1.83 14.05
C ALA A 75 5.71 2.06 12.66
N ARG A 76 5.21 3.06 11.93
CA ARG A 76 5.78 3.57 10.69
C ARG A 76 5.97 5.08 10.79
N GLU A 77 7.20 5.52 10.86
CA GLU A 77 7.50 6.93 11.00
C GLU A 77 7.37 7.68 9.67
N SER A 78 6.66 8.79 9.68
CA SER A 78 6.56 9.77 8.61
C SER A 78 5.91 11.04 9.18
N ALA A 79 6.65 12.12 9.27
CA ALA A 79 6.14 13.39 9.80
C ALA A 79 4.90 13.88 9.02
N ILE A 80 4.91 13.74 7.70
CA ILE A 80 3.78 14.13 6.84
C ILE A 80 2.56 13.26 7.13
N MET A 81 2.71 11.93 7.04
CA MET A 81 1.58 11.03 7.22
C MET A 81 1.04 11.03 8.65
N ALA A 82 1.90 11.18 9.66
CA ALA A 82 1.46 11.31 11.05
C ALA A 82 0.50 12.48 11.24
N GLY A 83 0.78 13.65 10.64
CA GLY A 83 -0.14 14.79 10.64
C GLY A 83 -1.46 14.49 9.92
N MET A 84 -1.40 13.80 8.78
CA MET A 84 -2.61 13.48 8.00
C MET A 84 -3.54 12.49 8.70
N VAL A 85 -3.00 11.53 9.47
CA VAL A 85 -3.80 10.51 10.15
C VAL A 85 -4.17 10.86 11.59
N ALA A 86 -3.60 11.91 12.17
CA ALA A 86 -3.74 12.24 13.60
C ALA A 86 -5.20 12.26 14.08
N ASN A 87 -6.08 12.90 13.33
CA ASN A 87 -7.47 13.12 13.69
C ASN A 87 -8.44 12.08 13.09
N LEU A 88 -7.94 11.05 12.40
CA LEU A 88 -8.79 10.00 11.84
C LEU A 88 -9.31 9.09 12.97
N SER A 89 -10.62 8.85 13.01
CA SER A 89 -11.20 7.80 13.82
C SER A 89 -10.97 6.42 13.20
N ASP A 90 -11.20 5.36 13.95
CA ASP A 90 -11.15 3.98 13.43
C ASP A 90 -12.11 3.74 12.27
N ALA A 91 -13.27 4.37 12.32
CA ALA A 91 -14.26 4.31 11.23
C ALA A 91 -13.74 5.04 9.98
N ASP A 92 -13.06 6.19 10.14
CA ASP A 92 -12.46 6.92 9.01
C ASP A 92 -11.32 6.12 8.37
N VAL A 93 -10.47 5.49 9.17
CA VAL A 93 -9.39 4.62 8.67
C VAL A 93 -9.95 3.47 7.83
N LYS A 94 -10.95 2.74 8.35
CA LYS A 94 -11.62 1.66 7.62
C LYS A 94 -12.31 2.15 6.34
N GLY A 95 -13.01 3.30 6.43
CA GLY A 95 -13.70 3.91 5.29
C GLY A 95 -12.71 4.31 4.18
N LEU A 96 -11.61 4.97 4.52
CA LEU A 96 -10.56 5.36 3.58
C LEU A 96 -9.86 4.16 2.95
N ALA A 97 -9.56 3.12 3.74
CA ALA A 97 -8.97 1.89 3.22
C ALA A 97 -9.88 1.24 2.18
N SER A 98 -11.18 1.11 2.48
CA SER A 98 -12.18 0.57 1.55
C SER A 98 -12.35 1.45 0.31
N TYR A 99 -12.39 2.78 0.50
CA TYR A 99 -12.53 3.74 -0.59
C TYR A 99 -11.38 3.63 -1.60
N TYR A 100 -10.12 3.70 -1.14
CA TYR A 100 -8.97 3.61 -2.04
C TYR A 100 -8.77 2.22 -2.65
N ALA A 101 -9.11 1.17 -1.91
CA ALA A 101 -9.07 -0.20 -2.44
C ALA A 101 -10.05 -0.41 -3.62
N SER A 102 -11.19 0.28 -3.60
CA SER A 102 -12.18 0.22 -4.68
C SER A 102 -11.80 1.05 -5.92
N GLN A 103 -10.80 1.91 -5.82
CA GLN A 103 -10.39 2.76 -6.94
C GLN A 103 -9.59 1.98 -7.98
N LYS A 104 -9.77 2.34 -9.25
CA LYS A 104 -9.01 1.72 -10.35
C LYS A 104 -7.59 2.30 -10.40
N LEU A 105 -6.60 1.42 -10.28
CA LEU A 105 -5.19 1.80 -10.42
C LEU A 105 -4.91 2.27 -11.85
N LYS A 106 -4.28 3.44 -12.00
CA LYS A 106 -3.61 3.92 -13.21
C LYS A 106 -2.12 3.62 -13.02
N PRO A 107 -1.60 2.53 -13.59
CA PRO A 107 -0.27 2.05 -13.24
C PRO A 107 0.83 3.00 -13.73
N ALA A 108 1.92 3.09 -12.97
CA ALA A 108 3.17 3.67 -13.42
C ALA A 108 3.84 2.74 -14.46
N ALA A 109 4.93 3.17 -15.06
CA ALA A 109 5.72 2.38 -15.99
C ALA A 109 7.18 2.33 -15.54
N ALA A 110 7.90 1.29 -15.96
CA ALA A 110 9.36 1.28 -15.87
C ALA A 110 9.94 2.36 -16.79
N VAL A 111 10.93 3.08 -16.29
CA VAL A 111 11.61 4.15 -17.01
C VAL A 111 12.90 3.61 -17.63
N ASP A 112 13.66 2.83 -16.86
CA ASP A 112 14.93 2.22 -17.28
C ASP A 112 14.72 0.74 -17.64
N LYS A 113 14.73 0.43 -18.94
CA LYS A 113 14.49 -0.93 -19.45
C LYS A 113 15.64 -1.89 -19.14
N ASP A 114 16.87 -1.42 -19.15
CA ASP A 114 18.04 -2.27 -18.88
C ASP A 114 18.08 -2.65 -17.40
N LEU A 115 17.78 -1.69 -16.56
CA LEU A 115 17.65 -1.93 -15.12
C LEU A 115 16.47 -2.86 -14.81
N ALA A 116 15.35 -2.70 -15.51
CA ALA A 116 14.20 -3.59 -15.39
C ALA A 116 14.51 -5.02 -15.79
N ALA A 117 15.38 -5.26 -16.78
CA ALA A 117 15.81 -6.60 -17.16
C ALA A 117 16.61 -7.32 -16.05
N LEU A 118 17.49 -6.59 -15.36
CA LEU A 118 18.13 -7.10 -14.14
C LEU A 118 17.10 -7.35 -13.05
N GLY A 119 16.17 -6.41 -12.85
CA GLY A 119 15.10 -6.52 -11.88
C GLY A 119 14.23 -7.75 -12.08
N GLN A 120 13.93 -8.10 -13.33
CA GLN A 120 13.20 -9.33 -13.66
C GLN A 120 13.89 -10.59 -13.14
N LYS A 121 15.23 -10.67 -13.30
CA LYS A 121 16.00 -11.83 -12.82
C LYS A 121 15.89 -11.95 -11.31
N VAL A 122 16.12 -10.86 -10.58
CA VAL A 122 16.02 -10.85 -9.11
C VAL A 122 14.57 -11.07 -8.63
N TRP A 123 13.58 -10.46 -9.31
CA TRP A 123 12.18 -10.66 -8.96
C TRP A 123 11.75 -12.12 -9.04
N ARG A 124 12.13 -12.82 -10.10
CA ARG A 124 11.71 -14.19 -10.38
C ARG A 124 12.58 -15.24 -9.70
N GLY A 125 13.88 -15.01 -9.61
CA GLY A 125 14.85 -15.99 -9.15
C GLY A 125 15.56 -15.63 -7.84
N GLY A 126 15.43 -14.41 -7.36
CA GLY A 126 16.24 -13.91 -6.25
C GLY A 126 17.72 -13.75 -6.62
N ASN A 127 18.57 -13.79 -5.62
CA ASN A 127 20.03 -13.85 -5.77
C ASN A 127 20.60 -14.84 -4.74
N ALA A 128 20.90 -16.04 -5.16
CA ALA A 128 21.39 -17.10 -4.28
C ALA A 128 22.72 -16.75 -3.60
N ALA A 129 23.61 -16.00 -4.31
CA ALA A 129 24.91 -15.61 -3.75
C ALA A 129 24.81 -14.69 -2.55
N SER A 130 23.80 -13.83 -2.50
CA SER A 130 23.52 -12.91 -1.36
C SER A 130 22.39 -13.41 -0.46
N GLY A 131 21.76 -14.53 -0.80
CA GLY A 131 20.61 -15.08 -0.06
C GLY A 131 19.33 -14.25 -0.19
N VAL A 132 19.20 -13.45 -1.26
CA VAL A 132 17.96 -12.71 -1.55
C VAL A 132 16.93 -13.68 -2.14
N PRO A 133 15.75 -13.88 -1.50
CA PRO A 133 14.68 -14.71 -2.05
C PRO A 133 14.03 -14.02 -3.26
N ALA A 134 13.36 -14.81 -4.10
CA ALA A 134 12.55 -14.28 -5.20
C ALA A 134 11.38 -13.44 -4.66
N CYS A 135 11.27 -12.18 -5.08
CA CYS A 135 10.17 -11.28 -4.68
C CYS A 135 8.81 -11.85 -5.09
N ALA A 136 8.77 -12.54 -6.23
CA ALA A 136 7.58 -13.22 -6.77
C ALA A 136 7.00 -14.27 -5.82
N GLY A 137 7.81 -14.86 -4.93
CA GLY A 137 7.36 -15.87 -3.97
C GLY A 137 6.32 -15.34 -2.96
N CYS A 138 6.41 -14.04 -2.62
CA CYS A 138 5.49 -13.39 -1.70
C CYS A 138 4.56 -12.41 -2.42
N HIS A 139 5.10 -11.58 -3.33
CA HIS A 139 4.32 -10.54 -4.02
C HIS A 139 3.65 -11.03 -5.31
N GLY A 140 3.82 -12.30 -5.68
CA GLY A 140 3.30 -12.88 -6.90
C GLY A 140 4.13 -12.56 -8.14
N PRO A 141 4.07 -13.39 -9.18
CA PRO A 141 4.86 -13.20 -10.41
C PRO A 141 4.50 -11.92 -11.15
N ALA A 142 3.24 -11.50 -11.10
CA ALA A 142 2.72 -10.25 -11.66
C ALA A 142 2.75 -9.07 -10.66
N GLY A 143 3.31 -9.24 -9.45
CA GLY A 143 3.33 -8.19 -8.44
C GLY A 143 1.96 -7.81 -7.89
N ALA A 144 0.96 -8.67 -8.09
CA ALA A 144 -0.41 -8.43 -7.64
C ALA A 144 -0.56 -8.48 -6.11
N GLY A 145 0.40 -9.11 -5.42
CA GLY A 145 0.35 -9.31 -3.98
C GLY A 145 -0.58 -10.43 -3.55
N LEU A 146 -0.81 -10.51 -2.25
CA LEU A 146 -1.74 -11.43 -1.60
C LEU A 146 -2.49 -10.66 -0.51
N PRO A 147 -3.84 -10.58 -0.56
CA PRO A 147 -4.64 -9.87 0.42
C PRO A 147 -4.30 -10.26 1.86
N GLY A 148 -4.27 -9.29 2.76
CA GLY A 148 -3.96 -9.49 4.18
C GLY A 148 -2.50 -9.81 4.51
N GLN A 149 -1.67 -10.20 3.54
CA GLN A 149 -0.28 -10.62 3.78
C GLN A 149 0.73 -9.73 3.04
N TYR A 150 0.65 -9.67 1.72
CA TYR A 150 1.65 -9.00 0.88
C TYR A 150 1.01 -7.95 -0.02
N PRO A 151 1.44 -6.69 0.02
CA PRO A 151 0.85 -5.63 -0.79
C PRO A 151 1.10 -5.83 -2.28
N ARG A 152 0.18 -5.29 -3.10
CA ARG A 152 0.40 -5.09 -4.52
C ARG A 152 1.58 -4.14 -4.72
N LEU A 153 2.50 -4.51 -5.61
CA LEU A 153 3.62 -3.67 -6.04
C LEU A 153 3.52 -3.31 -7.53
N ALA A 154 2.78 -4.10 -8.31
CA ALA A 154 2.54 -3.86 -9.73
C ALA A 154 1.97 -2.45 -9.97
N GLY A 155 2.61 -1.72 -10.89
CA GLY A 155 2.18 -0.39 -11.28
C GLY A 155 2.39 0.71 -10.23
N GLN A 156 3.09 0.44 -9.14
CA GLN A 156 3.57 1.46 -8.21
C GLN A 156 4.78 2.18 -8.80
N TYR A 157 5.07 3.39 -8.37
CA TYR A 157 6.28 4.11 -8.77
C TYR A 157 7.56 3.38 -8.35
N GLY A 158 8.50 3.19 -9.27
CA GLY A 158 9.79 2.56 -8.99
C GLY A 158 10.57 3.34 -7.92
N GLU A 159 10.58 4.67 -7.99
CA GLU A 159 11.20 5.53 -6.98
C GLU A 159 10.63 5.30 -5.57
N TYR A 160 9.29 5.17 -5.45
CA TYR A 160 8.67 4.87 -4.17
C TYR A 160 9.06 3.48 -3.66
N ILE A 161 9.03 2.46 -4.51
CA ILE A 161 9.43 1.10 -4.12
C ILE A 161 10.89 1.11 -3.65
N ALA A 162 11.79 1.76 -4.39
CA ALA A 162 13.21 1.88 -4.03
C ALA A 162 13.39 2.57 -2.68
N ALA A 163 12.68 3.68 -2.45
CA ALA A 163 12.72 4.38 -1.17
C ALA A 163 12.25 3.50 0.00
N GLN A 164 11.19 2.68 -0.21
CA GLN A 164 10.71 1.78 0.84
C GLN A 164 11.69 0.63 1.11
N LEU A 165 12.32 0.06 0.08
CA LEU A 165 13.34 -0.97 0.26
C LEU A 165 14.56 -0.43 1.01
N LYS A 166 15.00 0.79 0.70
CA LYS A 166 16.07 1.47 1.46
C LYS A 166 15.66 1.70 2.91
N ALA A 167 14.47 2.22 3.15
CA ALA A 167 13.97 2.46 4.50
C ALA A 167 13.89 1.15 5.32
N PHE A 168 13.50 0.02 4.73
CA PHE A 168 13.58 -1.28 5.39
C PHE A 168 15.02 -1.71 5.66
N LYS A 169 15.93 -1.52 4.71
CA LYS A 169 17.35 -1.87 4.83
C LYS A 169 18.04 -1.09 5.95
N GLU A 170 17.73 0.19 6.07
CA GLU A 170 18.33 1.14 7.01
C GLU A 170 17.62 1.15 8.38
N GLY A 171 16.50 0.43 8.51
CA GLY A 171 15.72 0.39 9.76
C GLY A 171 14.77 1.59 9.95
N GLY A 172 14.73 2.55 9.03
CA GLY A 172 13.79 3.67 9.04
C GLY A 172 12.33 3.25 8.82
N ARG A 173 12.12 2.04 8.31
CA ARG A 173 10.83 1.37 8.25
C ARG A 173 10.93 -0.01 8.86
N ALA A 174 10.12 -0.28 9.92
CA ALA A 174 10.20 -1.52 10.69
C ALA A 174 8.81 -2.11 11.01
N ASN A 175 7.77 -1.69 10.28
CA ASN A 175 6.39 -2.13 10.49
C ASN A 175 6.02 -3.42 9.73
N ASP A 176 7.02 -4.15 9.26
CA ASP A 176 6.91 -5.43 8.59
C ASP A 176 6.77 -6.59 9.59
N ALA A 177 5.84 -7.50 9.33
CA ALA A 177 5.61 -8.66 10.18
C ALA A 177 6.88 -9.53 10.24
N ASN A 178 7.30 -9.87 11.45
CA ASN A 178 8.47 -10.71 11.73
C ASN A 178 9.78 -10.24 11.08
N GLY A 179 9.90 -8.98 10.71
CA GLY A 179 11.09 -8.44 10.05
C GLY A 179 11.33 -8.95 8.64
N ALA A 180 10.30 -9.49 7.97
CA ALA A 180 10.43 -10.15 6.67
C ALA A 180 11.06 -9.24 5.61
N MET A 181 10.52 -8.02 5.42
CA MET A 181 11.05 -7.08 4.42
C MET A 181 12.41 -6.50 4.83
N ARG A 182 12.65 -6.26 6.10
CA ARG A 182 13.98 -5.87 6.61
C ARG A 182 15.02 -6.95 6.32
N GLY A 183 14.68 -8.22 6.56
CA GLY A 183 15.57 -9.35 6.27
C GLY A 183 15.89 -9.51 4.78
N VAL A 184 14.92 -9.26 3.89
CA VAL A 184 15.13 -9.24 2.43
C VAL A 184 15.96 -8.04 2.01
N ALA A 185 15.56 -6.84 2.43
CA ALA A 185 16.18 -5.58 2.01
C ALA A 185 17.65 -5.46 2.46
N ALA A 186 17.99 -5.98 3.64
CA ALA A 186 19.36 -5.99 4.15
C ALA A 186 20.36 -6.70 3.21
N ARG A 187 19.89 -7.67 2.41
CA ARG A 187 20.73 -8.47 1.50
C ARG A 187 20.79 -7.87 0.08
N LEU A 188 19.94 -6.91 -0.25
CA LEU A 188 19.94 -6.27 -1.57
C LEU A 188 21.06 -5.24 -1.68
N THR A 189 21.74 -5.23 -2.83
CA THR A 189 22.61 -4.12 -3.24
C THR A 189 21.76 -2.93 -3.70
N GLU A 190 22.35 -1.73 -3.74
CA GLU A 190 21.68 -0.53 -4.25
C GLU A 190 21.25 -0.69 -5.72
N ARG A 191 22.03 -1.42 -6.51
CA ARG A 191 21.69 -1.72 -7.91
C ARG A 191 20.49 -2.65 -8.00
N GLU A 192 20.40 -3.67 -7.17
CA GLU A 192 19.28 -4.60 -7.13
C GLU A 192 18.00 -3.91 -6.62
N ILE A 193 18.11 -3.05 -5.61
CA ILE A 193 16.97 -2.23 -5.13
C ILE A 193 16.38 -1.43 -6.30
N ARG A 194 17.21 -0.68 -7.03
CA ARG A 194 16.72 0.07 -8.19
C ARG A 194 16.15 -0.84 -9.27
N ALA A 195 16.82 -1.94 -9.55
CA ALA A 195 16.42 -2.89 -10.60
C ALA A 195 15.05 -3.52 -10.32
N VAL A 196 14.84 -4.07 -9.12
CA VAL A 196 13.54 -4.70 -8.79
C VAL A 196 12.42 -3.66 -8.70
N SER A 197 12.74 -2.43 -8.33
CA SER A 197 11.77 -1.33 -8.27
C SER A 197 11.29 -0.92 -9.66
N GLU A 198 12.21 -0.79 -10.62
CA GLU A 198 11.88 -0.53 -12.02
C GLU A 198 11.04 -1.67 -12.62
N TYR A 199 11.43 -2.91 -12.38
CA TYR A 199 10.67 -4.04 -12.88
C TYR A 199 9.25 -4.08 -12.29
N ALA A 200 9.11 -3.91 -10.97
CA ALA A 200 7.81 -3.90 -10.31
C ALA A 200 6.89 -2.78 -10.80
N ALA A 201 7.43 -1.59 -11.09
CA ALA A 201 6.67 -0.47 -11.67
C ALA A 201 6.08 -0.83 -13.05
N GLY A 202 6.77 -1.66 -13.82
CA GLY A 202 6.34 -2.13 -15.13
C GLY A 202 5.38 -3.32 -15.13
N LEU A 203 5.18 -4.01 -14.00
CA LEU A 203 4.27 -5.16 -13.88
C LEU A 203 2.80 -4.75 -14.03
N ARG A 204 2.00 -5.68 -14.59
CA ARG A 204 0.57 -5.52 -14.86
C ARG A 204 -0.21 -6.75 -14.38
#